data_8003842679da781227f893049e09f6e4
#
_entry.id   8003842679da781227f893049e09f6e4
#
_cell.length_a   1.000
_cell.length_b   1.000
_cell.length_c   1.000
_cell.angle_alpha   90.00
_cell.angle_beta   90.00
_cell.angle_gamma   90.00
#
_symmetry.space_group_name_H-M   'P 1'
#
loop_
_entity.id
_entity.type
_entity.pdbx_description
1 polymer ?
#
loop_
_entity_poly.entity_id
_entity_poly.type
_entity_poly.pdbx_seq_one_letter_code
_entity_poly.pdbx_strand_id
1 'polypeptide(L)'
;MAIDINEAKVANNEFGMWLEWTLATTFGMLLGFVPSLILVNILNLALARVIVPLVAGFLVGLAQWMVLRKYLDEVSDWILAGGVSWAAGYALGLFIMNGLTGTGLDGFIGYVLFGVIVALVQWPLLRREIPNVWMWVLANVVGWPAGFYLSQVSLGLFFDDPAINPIASTSVIAGVSGLVAGAITGIALVWIVRQPEQV
;
A
#
# COMPACT_ATOMS: atom_id res chain seq x y z
N MET A 1 -24.17 19.37 29.07
CA MET A 1 -23.39 19.25 27.83
C MET A 1 -23.75 17.89 27.26
N ALA A 2 -24.77 17.85 26.39
CA ALA A 2 -25.19 16.61 25.73
C ALA A 2 -24.21 16.36 24.58
N ILE A 3 -23.45 15.28 24.67
CA ILE A 3 -22.63 14.79 23.54
C ILE A 3 -23.63 14.40 22.47
N ASP A 4 -23.54 15.02 21.30
CA ASP A 4 -24.38 14.66 20.15
C ASP A 4 -24.07 13.19 19.80
N ILE A 5 -25.10 12.35 19.89
CA ILE A 5 -24.98 10.92 19.61
C ILE A 5 -24.47 10.68 18.18
N ASN A 6 -24.71 11.61 17.25
CA ASN A 6 -24.21 11.57 15.89
C ASN A 6 -22.68 11.82 15.83
N GLU A 7 -22.16 12.77 16.59
CA GLU A 7 -20.69 13.00 16.68
C GLU A 7 -19.98 11.77 17.26
N ALA A 8 -20.52 11.15 18.30
CA ALA A 8 -19.95 9.94 18.87
C ALA A 8 -20.00 8.73 17.91
N LYS A 9 -21.06 8.64 17.09
CA LYS A 9 -21.21 7.59 16.08
C LYS A 9 -20.26 7.78 14.89
N VAL A 10 -20.01 9.03 14.49
CA VAL A 10 -19.02 9.40 13.47
C VAL A 10 -17.60 9.10 13.98
N ALA A 11 -17.25 9.52 15.19
CA ALA A 11 -15.93 9.25 15.77
C ALA A 11 -15.64 7.74 15.92
N ASN A 12 -16.64 6.94 16.31
CA ASN A 12 -16.48 5.47 16.36
C ASN A 12 -16.28 4.85 14.97
N ASN A 13 -16.81 5.49 13.91
CA ASN A 13 -16.64 4.99 12.55
C ASN A 13 -15.24 5.24 11.99
N GLU A 14 -14.52 6.24 12.47
CA GLU A 14 -13.20 6.62 11.98
C GLU A 14 -12.09 5.65 12.37
N PHE A 15 -12.04 5.27 13.63
CA PHE A 15 -11.13 4.24 14.09
C PHE A 15 -11.42 2.92 13.38
N GLY A 16 -12.71 2.58 13.20
CA GLY A 16 -13.13 1.42 12.44
C GLY A 16 -12.62 1.46 11.00
N MET A 17 -12.82 2.58 10.30
CA MET A 17 -12.34 2.78 8.93
C MET A 17 -10.80 2.68 8.83
N TRP A 18 -10.08 3.36 9.72
CA TRP A 18 -8.63 3.29 9.79
C TRP A 18 -8.13 1.86 10.03
N LEU A 19 -8.75 1.13 10.96
CA LEU A 19 -8.39 -0.25 11.28
C LEU A 19 -8.69 -1.19 10.12
N GLU A 20 -9.89 -1.10 9.53
CA GLU A 20 -10.28 -1.90 8.36
C GLU A 20 -9.32 -1.66 7.19
N TRP A 21 -8.96 -0.41 6.92
CA TRP A 21 -7.99 -0.06 5.87
C TRP A 21 -6.62 -0.63 6.13
N THR A 22 -6.13 -0.48 7.36
CA THR A 22 -4.82 -1.00 7.77
C THR A 22 -4.78 -2.53 7.64
N LEU A 23 -5.81 -3.22 8.12
CA LEU A 23 -5.91 -4.68 8.00
C LEU A 23 -6.06 -5.12 6.54
N ALA A 24 -6.91 -4.44 5.75
CA ALA A 24 -7.08 -4.75 4.33
C ALA A 24 -5.77 -4.62 3.56
N THR A 25 -4.99 -3.56 3.81
CA THR A 25 -3.67 -3.37 3.20
C THR A 25 -2.71 -4.47 3.64
N THR A 26 -2.67 -4.80 4.94
CA THR A 26 -1.79 -5.85 5.49
C THR A 26 -2.12 -7.23 4.92
N PHE A 27 -3.40 -7.62 4.95
CA PHE A 27 -3.83 -8.91 4.41
C PHE A 27 -3.68 -8.98 2.90
N GLY A 28 -3.96 -7.88 2.18
CA GLY A 28 -3.72 -7.77 0.75
C GLY A 28 -2.25 -8.01 0.40
N MET A 29 -1.32 -7.45 1.18
CA MET A 29 0.12 -7.69 1.06
C MET A 29 0.48 -9.16 1.30
N LEU A 30 0.02 -9.75 2.38
CA LEU A 30 0.29 -11.17 2.69
C LEU A 30 -0.24 -12.09 1.59
N LEU A 31 -1.48 -11.89 1.14
CA LEU A 31 -2.09 -12.66 0.07
C LEU A 31 -1.43 -12.44 -1.29
N GLY A 32 -0.89 -11.25 -1.53
CA GLY A 32 -0.18 -10.94 -2.77
C GLY A 32 1.22 -11.53 -2.82
N PHE A 33 1.99 -11.39 -1.75
CA PHE A 33 3.41 -11.75 -1.74
C PHE A 33 3.70 -13.20 -1.37
N VAL A 34 3.02 -13.78 -0.38
CA VAL A 34 3.32 -15.16 0.04
C VAL A 34 3.07 -16.16 -1.08
N PRO A 35 1.91 -16.14 -1.79
CA PRO A 35 1.71 -17.03 -2.94
C PRO A 35 2.61 -16.70 -4.13
N SER A 36 3.13 -15.47 -4.23
CA SER A 36 4.03 -15.10 -5.32
C SER A 36 5.35 -15.89 -5.32
N LEU A 37 5.74 -16.47 -4.18
CA LEU A 37 6.86 -17.41 -4.11
C LEU A 37 6.70 -18.62 -5.04
N ILE A 38 5.45 -19.04 -5.28
CA ILE A 38 5.14 -20.11 -6.24
C ILE A 38 5.33 -19.58 -7.67
N LEU A 39 4.83 -18.37 -7.96
CA LEU A 39 4.94 -17.76 -9.28
C LEU A 39 6.40 -17.52 -9.70
N VAL A 40 7.25 -17.09 -8.78
CA VAL A 40 8.68 -16.87 -9.06
C VAL A 40 9.39 -18.18 -9.46
N ASN A 41 8.94 -19.34 -8.96
CA ASN A 41 9.51 -20.63 -9.33
C ASN A 41 8.98 -21.19 -10.66
N ILE A 42 7.83 -20.73 -11.13
CA ILE A 42 7.18 -21.18 -12.38
C ILE A 42 7.54 -20.27 -13.55
N LEU A 43 7.62 -18.97 -13.29
CA LEU A 43 7.89 -17.94 -14.31
C LEU A 43 9.40 -17.71 -14.47
N ASN A 44 9.82 -17.33 -15.67
CA ASN A 44 11.15 -16.78 -15.82
C ASN A 44 11.27 -15.43 -15.12
N LEU A 45 12.50 -15.03 -14.77
CA LEU A 45 12.77 -13.84 -13.96
C LEU A 45 12.18 -12.55 -14.57
N ALA A 46 12.18 -12.40 -15.89
CA ALA A 46 11.65 -11.21 -16.55
C ALA A 46 10.13 -11.10 -16.39
N LEU A 47 9.41 -12.19 -16.59
CA LEU A 47 7.96 -12.26 -16.38
C LEU A 47 7.58 -12.12 -14.90
N ALA A 48 8.32 -12.76 -14.01
CA ALA A 48 8.07 -12.68 -12.57
C ALA A 48 8.16 -11.23 -12.06
N ARG A 49 9.12 -10.44 -12.54
CA ARG A 49 9.28 -9.01 -12.16
C ARG A 49 8.10 -8.12 -12.53
N VAL A 50 7.27 -8.53 -13.48
CA VAL A 50 6.07 -7.78 -13.91
C VAL A 50 4.81 -8.40 -13.30
N ILE A 51 4.65 -9.72 -13.42
CA ILE A 51 3.42 -10.42 -13.02
C ILE A 51 3.25 -10.43 -11.51
N VAL A 52 4.32 -10.65 -10.74
CA VAL A 52 4.23 -10.70 -9.27
C VAL A 52 3.72 -9.38 -8.68
N PRO A 53 4.33 -8.21 -8.96
CA PRO A 53 3.80 -6.96 -8.43
C PRO A 53 2.42 -6.61 -8.99
N LEU A 54 2.11 -6.97 -10.24
CA LEU A 54 0.78 -6.78 -10.82
C LEU A 54 -0.27 -7.54 -10.01
N VAL A 55 -0.06 -8.83 -9.77
CA VAL A 55 -0.99 -9.69 -9.01
C VAL A 55 -1.08 -9.22 -7.55
N ALA A 56 0.06 -8.91 -6.92
CA ALA A 56 0.08 -8.39 -5.56
C ALA A 56 -0.71 -7.07 -5.45
N GLY A 57 -0.51 -6.16 -6.40
CA GLY A 57 -1.24 -4.90 -6.46
C GLY A 57 -2.75 -5.07 -6.68
N PHE A 58 -3.17 -6.06 -7.49
CA PHE A 58 -4.58 -6.42 -7.63
C PHE A 58 -5.18 -6.91 -6.31
N LEU A 59 -4.47 -7.76 -5.57
CA LEU A 59 -4.97 -8.31 -4.31
C LEU A 59 -5.01 -7.25 -3.20
N VAL A 60 -4.00 -6.38 -3.12
CA VAL A 60 -4.04 -5.21 -2.24
C VAL A 60 -5.18 -4.29 -2.64
N GLY A 61 -5.30 -3.95 -3.94
CA GLY A 61 -6.37 -3.10 -4.46
C GLY A 61 -7.76 -3.68 -4.20
N LEU A 62 -7.95 -4.98 -4.32
CA LEU A 62 -9.20 -5.68 -4.02
C LEU A 62 -9.54 -5.57 -2.52
N ALA A 63 -8.58 -5.84 -1.65
CA ALA A 63 -8.78 -5.73 -0.20
C ALA A 63 -9.13 -4.29 0.21
N GLN A 64 -8.42 -3.30 -0.35
CA GLN A 64 -8.68 -1.89 -0.13
C GLN A 64 -10.04 -1.45 -0.71
N TRP A 65 -10.41 -1.92 -1.90
CA TRP A 65 -11.69 -1.65 -2.51
C TRP A 65 -12.87 -2.13 -1.65
N MET A 66 -12.74 -3.29 -0.99
CA MET A 66 -13.78 -3.78 -0.07
C MET A 66 -14.04 -2.83 1.11
N VAL A 67 -13.05 -2.04 1.49
CA VAL A 67 -13.22 -0.98 2.50
C VAL A 67 -13.80 0.28 1.86
N LEU A 68 -13.16 0.76 0.77
CA LEU A 68 -13.54 2.03 0.12
C LEU A 68 -15.00 2.09 -0.32
N ARG A 69 -15.52 1.01 -0.91
CA ARG A 69 -16.92 0.93 -1.39
C ARG A 69 -17.99 1.11 -0.29
N LYS A 70 -17.57 1.15 0.99
CA LYS A 70 -18.48 1.47 2.12
C LYS A 70 -18.63 2.97 2.32
N TYR A 71 -17.74 3.76 1.75
CA TYR A 71 -17.59 5.19 2.00
C TYR A 71 -17.62 6.04 0.72
N LEU A 72 -17.31 5.46 -0.44
CA LEU A 72 -17.21 6.09 -1.74
C LEU A 72 -17.94 5.26 -2.79
N ASP A 73 -18.62 5.90 -3.73
CA ASP A 73 -19.47 5.25 -4.74
C ASP A 73 -18.69 4.87 -6.01
N GLU A 74 -17.82 5.76 -6.51
CA GLU A 74 -17.14 5.61 -7.79
C GLU A 74 -15.72 5.01 -7.67
N VAL A 75 -15.57 3.90 -6.96
CA VAL A 75 -14.26 3.27 -6.68
C VAL A 75 -14.04 1.93 -7.39
N SER A 76 -14.85 1.60 -8.40
CA SER A 76 -14.74 0.32 -9.13
C SER A 76 -13.36 0.09 -9.77
N ASP A 77 -12.74 1.17 -10.27
CA ASP A 77 -11.43 1.12 -10.92
C ASP A 77 -10.25 0.95 -9.94
N TRP A 78 -10.49 0.97 -8.61
CA TRP A 78 -9.45 0.90 -7.59
C TRP A 78 -8.61 -0.38 -7.68
N ILE A 79 -9.25 -1.50 -7.99
CA ILE A 79 -8.58 -2.80 -8.11
C ILE A 79 -7.58 -2.77 -9.26
N LEU A 80 -8.02 -2.24 -10.43
CA LEU A 80 -7.16 -2.11 -11.61
C LEU A 80 -6.02 -1.12 -11.35
N ALA A 81 -6.33 0.02 -10.74
CA ALA A 81 -5.35 1.03 -10.35
C ALA A 81 -4.30 0.44 -9.38
N GLY A 82 -4.71 -0.42 -8.45
CA GLY A 82 -3.81 -1.16 -7.58
C GLY A 82 -2.80 -1.99 -8.38
N GLY A 83 -3.28 -2.88 -9.25
CA GLY A 83 -2.41 -3.73 -10.07
C GLY A 83 -1.44 -2.92 -10.94
N VAL A 84 -1.97 -1.95 -11.70
CA VAL A 84 -1.18 -1.12 -12.61
C VAL A 84 -0.14 -0.28 -11.87
N SER A 85 -0.53 0.38 -10.78
CA SER A 85 0.38 1.22 -10.00
C SER A 85 1.53 0.42 -9.38
N TRP A 86 1.24 -0.79 -8.90
CA TRP A 86 2.25 -1.66 -8.32
C TRP A 86 3.24 -2.18 -9.36
N ALA A 87 2.74 -2.63 -10.53
CA ALA A 87 3.62 -3.07 -11.62
C ALA A 87 4.51 -1.92 -12.11
N ALA A 88 3.93 -0.72 -12.34
CA ALA A 88 4.66 0.45 -12.79
C ALA A 88 5.65 0.97 -11.73
N GLY A 89 5.23 1.07 -10.47
CA GLY A 89 6.05 1.53 -9.36
C GLY A 89 7.24 0.61 -9.11
N TYR A 90 7.02 -0.72 -9.16
CA TYR A 90 8.08 -1.70 -9.03
C TYR A 90 9.07 -1.67 -10.21
N ALA A 91 8.56 -1.58 -11.44
CA ALA A 91 9.40 -1.51 -12.63
C ALA A 91 10.28 -0.24 -12.64
N LEU A 92 9.70 0.92 -12.30
CA LEU A 92 10.44 2.18 -12.18
C LEU A 92 11.44 2.14 -11.04
N GLY A 93 11.04 1.60 -9.87
CA GLY A 93 11.93 1.41 -8.73
C GLY A 93 13.16 0.57 -9.11
N LEU A 94 12.96 -0.58 -9.77
CA LEU A 94 14.07 -1.42 -10.26
C LEU A 94 14.97 -0.69 -11.26
N PHE A 95 14.38 0.07 -12.19
CA PHE A 95 15.14 0.83 -13.19
C PHE A 95 16.07 1.85 -12.51
N ILE A 96 15.56 2.60 -11.56
CA ILE A 96 16.33 3.61 -10.80
C ILE A 96 17.38 2.94 -9.90
N MET A 97 17.01 1.86 -9.19
CA MET A 97 17.96 1.12 -8.36
C MET A 97 19.16 0.61 -9.16
N ASN A 98 18.91 0.07 -10.36
CA ASN A 98 19.99 -0.39 -11.25
C ASN A 98 20.90 0.77 -11.72
N GLY A 99 20.34 1.98 -11.89
CA GLY A 99 21.10 3.18 -12.28
C GLY A 99 21.88 3.83 -11.14
N LEU A 100 21.48 3.59 -9.89
CA LEU A 100 22.08 4.20 -8.69
C LEU A 100 22.90 3.22 -7.85
N THR A 101 23.18 2.03 -8.37
CA THR A 101 23.94 0.99 -7.64
C THR A 101 25.26 1.55 -7.07
N GLY A 102 25.49 1.28 -5.78
CA GLY A 102 26.68 1.72 -5.07
C GLY A 102 26.60 3.09 -4.40
N THR A 103 25.48 3.83 -4.52
CA THR A 103 25.31 5.11 -3.81
C THR A 103 24.79 4.94 -2.38
N GLY A 104 24.29 3.75 -2.02
CA GLY A 104 23.64 3.47 -0.72
C GLY A 104 22.23 4.07 -0.58
N LEU A 105 21.78 4.86 -1.56
CA LEU A 105 20.46 5.51 -1.56
C LEU A 105 19.46 4.82 -2.50
N ASP A 106 19.91 3.88 -3.30
CA ASP A 106 19.19 3.18 -4.33
C ASP A 106 17.88 2.54 -3.82
N GLY A 107 17.93 1.78 -2.72
CA GLY A 107 16.75 1.15 -2.14
C GLY A 107 15.71 2.16 -1.65
N PHE A 108 16.15 3.18 -0.92
CA PHE A 108 15.25 4.20 -0.37
C PHE A 108 14.54 5.01 -1.47
N ILE A 109 15.29 5.47 -2.48
CA ILE A 109 14.72 6.21 -3.62
C ILE A 109 13.72 5.33 -4.38
N GLY A 110 14.02 4.04 -4.58
CA GLY A 110 13.10 3.10 -5.20
C GLY A 110 11.76 2.99 -4.46
N TYR A 111 11.78 2.96 -3.13
CA TYR A 111 10.56 2.91 -2.31
C TYR A 111 9.77 4.22 -2.35
N VAL A 112 10.45 5.38 -2.36
CA VAL A 112 9.79 6.69 -2.52
C VAL A 112 9.08 6.77 -3.88
N LEU A 113 9.76 6.38 -4.96
CA LEU A 113 9.18 6.39 -6.29
C LEU A 113 8.00 5.43 -6.42
N PHE A 114 8.08 4.25 -5.79
CA PHE A 114 6.95 3.34 -5.69
C PHE A 114 5.74 4.04 -5.07
N GLY A 115 5.92 4.68 -3.90
CA GLY A 115 4.84 5.42 -3.23
C GLY A 115 4.26 6.56 -4.08
N VAL A 116 5.12 7.31 -4.80
CA VAL A 116 4.70 8.37 -5.74
C VAL A 116 3.82 7.79 -6.85
N ILE A 117 4.24 6.69 -7.50
CA ILE A 117 3.48 6.08 -8.59
C ILE A 117 2.14 5.56 -8.10
N VAL A 118 2.11 4.86 -6.94
CA VAL A 118 0.86 4.39 -6.34
C VAL A 118 -0.09 5.55 -6.11
N ALA A 119 0.40 6.64 -5.50
CA ALA A 119 -0.39 7.83 -5.24
C ALA A 119 -0.94 8.47 -6.52
N LEU A 120 -0.09 8.67 -7.53
CA LEU A 120 -0.47 9.36 -8.78
C LEU A 120 -1.51 8.56 -9.59
N VAL A 121 -1.44 7.24 -9.58
CA VAL A 121 -2.42 6.39 -10.28
C VAL A 121 -3.76 6.37 -9.54
N GLN A 122 -3.74 6.40 -8.21
CA GLN A 122 -4.95 6.35 -7.37
C GLN A 122 -5.59 7.74 -7.17
N TRP A 123 -4.82 8.82 -7.25
CA TRP A 123 -5.31 10.19 -7.06
C TRP A 123 -6.51 10.55 -7.94
N PRO A 124 -6.53 10.32 -9.27
CA PRO A 124 -7.67 10.67 -10.10
C PRO A 124 -8.97 9.98 -9.67
N LEU A 125 -8.90 8.78 -9.10
CA LEU A 125 -10.06 8.03 -8.63
C LEU A 125 -10.66 8.70 -7.39
N LEU A 126 -9.83 9.07 -6.41
CA LEU A 126 -10.30 9.77 -5.21
C LEU A 126 -10.83 11.17 -5.54
N ARG A 127 -10.24 11.86 -6.52
CA ARG A 127 -10.70 13.20 -6.94
C ARG A 127 -12.06 13.23 -7.62
N ARG A 128 -12.61 12.10 -8.00
CA ARG A 128 -13.99 12.04 -8.55
C ARG A 128 -15.03 12.42 -7.49
N GLU A 129 -14.76 12.07 -6.23
CA GLU A 129 -15.70 12.27 -5.12
C GLU A 129 -15.20 13.26 -4.06
N ILE A 130 -13.88 13.42 -3.96
CA ILE A 130 -13.25 14.22 -2.90
C ILE A 130 -12.42 15.34 -3.52
N PRO A 131 -12.73 16.63 -3.22
CA PRO A 131 -12.06 17.76 -3.89
C PRO A 131 -10.59 17.91 -3.51
N ASN A 132 -10.19 17.54 -2.28
CA ASN A 132 -8.85 17.80 -1.76
C ASN A 132 -8.17 16.51 -1.28
N VAL A 133 -7.43 15.86 -2.17
CA VAL A 133 -6.79 14.56 -1.93
C VAL A 133 -5.25 14.61 -1.83
N TRP A 134 -4.64 15.79 -1.65
CA TRP A 134 -3.18 15.91 -1.60
C TRP A 134 -2.53 15.12 -0.45
N MET A 135 -3.26 14.98 0.69
CA MET A 135 -2.81 14.15 1.81
C MET A 135 -2.62 12.69 1.41
N TRP A 136 -3.39 12.21 0.42
CA TRP A 136 -3.20 10.87 -0.12
C TRP A 136 -1.81 10.70 -0.74
N VAL A 137 -1.36 11.70 -1.50
CA VAL A 137 -0.02 11.68 -2.11
C VAL A 137 1.06 11.64 -1.03
N LEU A 138 0.98 12.55 -0.06
CA LEU A 138 1.96 12.58 1.05
C LEU A 138 1.99 11.26 1.83
N ALA A 139 0.81 10.71 2.15
CA ALA A 139 0.72 9.47 2.91
C ALA A 139 1.34 8.28 2.18
N ASN A 140 1.20 8.20 0.86
CA ASN A 140 1.84 7.15 0.08
C ASN A 140 3.35 7.35 -0.05
N VAL A 141 3.80 8.61 -0.27
CA VAL A 141 5.24 8.97 -0.36
C VAL A 141 5.98 8.67 0.94
N VAL A 142 5.30 8.74 2.09
CA VAL A 142 5.87 8.42 3.40
C VAL A 142 5.60 6.96 3.80
N GLY A 143 4.37 6.49 3.62
CA GLY A 143 3.89 5.21 4.13
C GLY A 143 4.61 4.01 3.50
N TRP A 144 4.74 3.97 2.18
CA TRP A 144 5.39 2.85 1.50
C TRP A 144 6.90 2.77 1.80
N PRO A 145 7.68 3.88 1.72
CA PRO A 145 9.10 3.83 2.11
C PRO A 145 9.29 3.44 3.57
N ALA A 146 8.48 4.00 4.48
CA ALA A 146 8.54 3.64 5.90
C ALA A 146 8.24 2.15 6.12
N GLY A 147 7.19 1.63 5.48
CA GLY A 147 6.81 0.23 5.57
C GLY A 147 7.89 -0.71 5.06
N PHE A 148 8.42 -0.47 3.86
CA PHE A 148 9.49 -1.29 3.30
C PHE A 148 10.79 -1.18 4.11
N TYR A 149 11.16 0.03 4.56
CA TYR A 149 12.35 0.19 5.39
C TYR A 149 12.24 -0.56 6.71
N LEU A 150 11.12 -0.41 7.43
CA LEU A 150 10.89 -1.11 8.69
C LEU A 150 10.81 -2.63 8.50
N SER A 151 10.30 -3.10 7.37
CA SER A 151 10.31 -4.53 7.07
C SER A 151 11.73 -5.09 6.90
N GLN A 152 12.65 -4.33 6.29
CA GLN A 152 14.06 -4.73 6.19
C GLN A 152 14.75 -4.75 7.56
N VAL A 153 14.49 -3.74 8.40
CA VAL A 153 14.98 -3.73 9.79
C VAL A 153 14.45 -4.95 10.56
N SER A 154 13.16 -5.26 10.40
CA SER A 154 12.54 -6.43 11.05
C SER A 154 13.17 -7.74 10.58
N LEU A 155 13.48 -7.87 9.28
CA LEU A 155 14.18 -9.05 8.78
C LEU A 155 15.53 -9.26 9.48
N GLY A 156 16.33 -8.21 9.62
CA GLY A 156 17.63 -8.29 10.30
C GLY A 156 17.52 -8.57 11.81
N LEU A 157 16.36 -8.31 12.42
CA LEU A 157 16.12 -8.63 13.83
C LEU A 157 15.65 -10.08 14.05
N PHE A 158 14.92 -10.66 13.10
CA PHE A 158 14.29 -11.97 13.26
C PHE A 158 15.01 -13.10 12.54
N PHE A 159 15.89 -12.80 11.59
CA PHE A 159 16.55 -13.80 10.78
C PHE A 159 18.03 -13.46 10.60
N ASP A 160 18.89 -14.41 10.96
CA ASP A 160 20.34 -14.34 10.65
C ASP A 160 20.57 -14.49 9.13
N ASP A 161 19.79 -15.37 8.48
CA ASP A 161 19.75 -15.54 7.03
C ASP A 161 18.29 -15.68 6.55
N PRO A 162 17.72 -14.62 5.95
CA PRO A 162 16.35 -14.66 5.41
C PRO A 162 16.13 -15.70 4.31
N ALA A 163 17.17 -16.18 3.65
CA ALA A 163 17.07 -17.18 2.58
C ALA A 163 16.75 -18.58 3.11
N ILE A 164 17.01 -18.85 4.39
CA ILE A 164 16.72 -20.17 4.99
C ILE A 164 15.22 -20.44 5.06
N ASN A 165 14.41 -19.41 5.28
CA ASN A 165 12.95 -19.54 5.32
C ASN A 165 12.24 -18.45 4.48
N PRO A 166 12.17 -18.63 3.14
CA PRO A 166 11.58 -17.62 2.26
C PRO A 166 10.10 -17.28 2.57
N ILE A 167 9.33 -18.23 3.08
CA ILE A 167 7.93 -18.00 3.45
C ILE A 167 7.86 -17.06 4.65
N ALA A 168 8.62 -17.35 5.71
CA ALA A 168 8.61 -16.51 6.90
C ALA A 168 9.17 -15.12 6.62
N SER A 169 10.29 -15.00 5.89
CA SER A 169 10.87 -13.69 5.55
C SER A 169 9.96 -12.87 4.64
N THR A 170 9.34 -13.48 3.63
CA THR A 170 8.34 -12.80 2.79
C THR A 170 7.11 -12.38 3.60
N SER A 171 6.67 -13.20 4.57
CA SER A 171 5.55 -12.84 5.45
C SER A 171 5.88 -11.65 6.35
N VAL A 172 7.11 -11.55 6.86
CA VAL A 172 7.56 -10.38 7.63
C VAL A 172 7.60 -9.13 6.75
N ILE A 173 8.17 -9.23 5.53
CA ILE A 173 8.19 -8.10 4.60
C ILE A 173 6.75 -7.64 4.30
N ALA A 174 5.87 -8.54 3.90
CA ALA A 174 4.50 -8.22 3.53
C ALA A 174 3.69 -7.70 4.72
N GLY A 175 3.79 -8.36 5.88
CA GLY A 175 3.06 -8.00 7.09
C GLY A 175 3.47 -6.64 7.63
N VAL A 176 4.77 -6.41 7.83
CA VAL A 176 5.27 -5.14 8.39
C VAL A 176 5.05 -3.98 7.41
N SER A 177 5.39 -4.15 6.13
CA SER A 177 5.19 -3.08 5.15
C SER A 177 3.71 -2.75 4.95
N GLY A 178 2.83 -3.77 4.89
CA GLY A 178 1.39 -3.57 4.79
C GLY A 178 0.79 -2.88 6.02
N LEU A 179 1.23 -3.28 7.22
CA LEU A 179 0.79 -2.67 8.48
C LEU A 179 1.16 -1.19 8.55
N VAL A 180 2.43 -0.87 8.31
CA VAL A 180 2.94 0.51 8.41
C VAL A 180 2.36 1.39 7.31
N ALA A 181 2.42 0.96 6.04
CA ALA A 181 1.86 1.71 4.94
C ALA A 181 0.34 1.85 5.07
N GLY A 182 -0.35 0.78 5.48
CA GLY A 182 -1.79 0.79 5.75
C GLY A 182 -2.18 1.76 6.87
N ALA A 183 -1.43 1.78 7.98
CA ALA A 183 -1.68 2.69 9.09
C ALA A 183 -1.52 4.16 8.67
N ILE A 184 -0.45 4.50 7.95
CA ILE A 184 -0.16 5.87 7.52
C ILE A 184 -1.18 6.33 6.46
N THR A 185 -1.43 5.51 5.43
CA THR A 185 -2.41 5.83 4.37
C THR A 185 -3.84 5.81 4.90
N GLY A 186 -4.14 4.97 5.91
CA GLY A 186 -5.43 4.94 6.60
C GLY A 186 -5.74 6.23 7.35
N ILE A 187 -4.74 6.85 8.00
CA ILE A 187 -4.90 8.18 8.63
C ILE A 187 -5.29 9.23 7.57
N ALA A 188 -4.58 9.23 6.44
CA ALA A 188 -4.90 10.14 5.35
C ALA A 188 -6.29 9.88 4.77
N LEU A 189 -6.67 8.60 4.60
CA LEU A 189 -7.99 8.23 4.09
C LEU A 189 -9.11 8.75 5.01
N VAL A 190 -9.01 8.52 6.32
CA VAL A 190 -9.96 9.05 7.30
C VAL A 190 -10.05 10.56 7.21
N TRP A 191 -8.90 11.24 7.12
CA TRP A 191 -8.87 12.69 7.03
C TRP A 191 -9.54 13.23 5.77
N ILE A 192 -9.28 12.64 4.59
CA ILE A 192 -9.84 13.12 3.32
C ILE A 192 -11.35 12.85 3.19
N VAL A 193 -11.83 11.70 3.70
CA VAL A 193 -13.26 11.34 3.67
C VAL A 193 -14.10 12.23 4.61
N ARG A 194 -13.47 12.82 5.63
CA ARG A 194 -14.13 13.73 6.59
C ARG A 194 -14.32 15.17 6.07
N GLN A 195 -13.70 15.53 4.97
CA GLN A 195 -13.80 16.91 4.49
C GLN A 195 -15.27 17.20 4.17
N PRO A 196 -15.87 18.28 4.76
CA PRO A 196 -17.22 18.67 4.41
C PRO A 196 -17.26 19.01 2.92
N GLU A 197 -18.34 18.61 2.27
CA GLU A 197 -18.62 19.03 0.90
C GLU A 197 -18.52 20.56 0.87
N GLN A 198 -17.60 21.10 0.07
CA GLN A 198 -17.54 22.53 -0.18
C GLN A 198 -18.71 22.85 -1.09
N VAL A 199 -19.81 23.29 -0.48
CA VAL A 199 -21.00 23.82 -1.14
C VAL A 199 -20.64 25.12 -1.86
#